data_bb495b51eb247c413e5e188eb8f19fd4
#
_entry.id   bb495b51eb247c413e5e188eb8f19fd4
#
_cell.length_a   1.000
_cell.length_b   1.000
_cell.length_c   1.000
_cell.angle_alpha   90.00
_cell.angle_beta   90.00
_cell.angle_gamma   90.00
#
_symmetry.space_group_name_H-M   'P 1'
#
loop_
_entity.id
_entity.type
_entity.pdbx_description
1 polymer ?
#
loop_
_entity_poly.entity_id
_entity_poly.type
_entity_poly.pdbx_seq_one_letter_code
_entity_poly.pdbx_strand_id
1 'polypeptide(L)'
;MLTAAISHRSTRARRAPLLSIALAGVLCSLALQAQAQEATDAALCTDRPTKANSTCTVPTGAWQLETDIGSYTRDSQPGTRVETAYFTNPTLKYGVSDRIDLQLNWAPQLQVKATDRATGARSSLSGGGDIYLRMKARFYESDTASVALLPFVKAPTARTGLGNDEWEGGVALPINFVLPNSFSLTFGPEVDWLADSDGSGKHVALINAINLAHPLTSKLSMAVEVWSSINRDPAQTIEQYSADIAAAYLLNPLLQLDVGANFGLNDRTPDAQVYVGMSHRF
;
A
#
# COMPACT_ATOMS: atom_id res chain seq x y z
N MET A 1 -13.61 28.60 86.60
CA MET A 1 -12.60 29.33 85.83
C MET A 1 -11.85 28.33 84.89
N LEU A 2 -12.26 28.25 83.65
CA LEU A 2 -11.66 27.37 82.64
C LEU A 2 -11.04 28.28 81.57
N THR A 3 -9.70 28.15 81.40
CA THR A 3 -8.98 28.85 80.39
C THR A 3 -8.82 27.92 79.19
N ALA A 4 -9.39 28.27 78.04
CA ALA A 4 -9.32 27.53 76.78
C ALA A 4 -8.06 27.95 76.06
N ALA A 5 -7.18 26.99 75.73
CA ALA A 5 -5.97 27.16 74.86
C ALA A 5 -6.37 26.98 73.41
N ILE A 6 -6.20 28.00 72.60
CA ILE A 6 -6.40 27.96 71.13
C ILE A 6 -5.12 27.47 70.48
N SER A 7 -5.19 26.26 69.87
CA SER A 7 -4.12 25.67 69.05
C SER A 7 -4.20 26.21 67.63
N HIS A 8 -3.25 26.99 67.21
CA HIS A 8 -3.04 27.39 65.80
C HIS A 8 -2.42 26.23 65.01
N ARG A 9 -3.22 25.53 64.20
CA ARG A 9 -2.69 24.61 63.19
C ARG A 9 -2.29 25.41 61.96
N SER A 10 -0.98 25.52 61.74
CA SER A 10 -0.38 26.00 60.48
C SER A 10 -0.62 25.01 59.39
N THR A 11 -1.51 25.29 58.43
CA THR A 11 -1.65 24.54 57.18
C THR A 11 -0.53 24.92 56.21
N ARG A 12 0.55 24.14 56.18
CA ARG A 12 1.53 24.20 55.10
C ARG A 12 0.87 23.71 53.81
N ALA A 13 0.50 24.61 52.90
CA ALA A 13 0.13 24.32 51.54
C ALA A 13 1.29 23.61 50.84
N ARG A 14 1.14 22.33 50.53
CA ARG A 14 2.06 21.61 49.66
C ARG A 14 1.93 22.19 48.25
N ARG A 15 2.89 23.01 47.83
CA ARG A 15 3.02 23.34 46.42
C ARG A 15 3.43 22.09 45.66
N ALA A 16 2.47 21.44 45.02
CA ALA A 16 2.70 20.31 44.15
C ALA A 16 3.44 20.78 42.89
N PRO A 17 4.25 19.92 42.26
CA PRO A 17 5.33 20.32 41.38
C PRO A 17 4.85 20.62 39.96
N LEU A 18 4.51 21.87 39.68
CA LEU A 18 4.36 22.38 38.30
C LEU A 18 5.65 22.14 37.46
N LEU A 19 6.80 22.03 38.14
CA LEU A 19 8.09 21.73 37.51
C LEU A 19 8.18 20.34 36.91
N SER A 20 7.52 19.33 37.53
CA SER A 20 7.54 17.94 37.04
C SER A 20 6.70 17.74 35.78
N ILE A 21 5.61 18.48 35.61
CA ILE A 21 4.76 18.42 34.42
C ILE A 21 5.46 19.11 33.23
N ALA A 22 6.14 20.22 33.47
CA ALA A 22 6.91 20.92 32.44
C ALA A 22 8.10 20.08 31.95
N LEU A 23 8.79 19.38 32.84
CA LEU A 23 9.93 18.52 32.48
C LEU A 23 9.49 17.30 31.68
N ALA A 24 8.33 16.67 32.03
CA ALA A 24 7.76 15.56 31.29
C ALA A 24 7.32 15.98 29.87
N GLY A 25 6.75 17.18 29.73
CA GLY A 25 6.37 17.72 28.42
C GLY A 25 7.57 18.00 27.51
N VAL A 26 8.67 18.52 28.05
CA VAL A 26 9.91 18.75 27.27
C VAL A 26 10.59 17.45 26.90
N LEU A 27 10.64 16.46 27.78
CA LEU A 27 11.19 15.13 27.46
C LEU A 27 10.35 14.39 26.40
N CYS A 28 9.03 14.51 26.44
CA CYS A 28 8.14 13.91 25.45
C CYS A 28 8.30 14.59 24.08
N SER A 29 8.46 15.91 24.04
CA SER A 29 8.70 16.65 22.78
C SER A 29 10.07 16.36 22.17
N LEU A 30 11.11 16.19 22.99
CA LEU A 30 12.44 15.80 22.53
C LEU A 30 12.46 14.35 22.01
N ALA A 31 11.74 13.43 22.65
CA ALA A 31 11.59 12.05 22.18
C ALA A 31 10.84 11.98 20.83
N LEU A 32 9.77 12.77 20.66
CA LEU A 32 9.04 12.88 19.39
C LEU A 32 9.92 13.48 18.28
N GLN A 33 10.76 14.47 18.59
CA GLN A 33 11.68 15.05 17.62
C GLN A 33 12.81 14.07 17.24
N ALA A 34 13.33 13.28 18.18
CA ALA A 34 14.34 12.27 17.89
C ALA A 34 13.77 11.15 17.00
N GLN A 35 12.56 10.66 17.28
CA GLN A 35 11.88 9.67 16.44
C GLN A 35 11.59 10.23 15.03
N ALA A 36 11.17 11.48 14.91
CA ALA A 36 10.95 12.12 13.61
C ALA A 36 12.26 12.24 12.82
N GLN A 37 13.38 12.51 13.48
CA GLN A 37 14.70 12.59 12.84
C GLN A 37 15.16 11.19 12.36
N GLU A 38 15.06 10.15 13.19
CA GLU A 38 15.37 8.77 12.79
C GLU A 38 14.49 8.29 11.62
N ALA A 39 13.20 8.66 11.63
CA ALA A 39 12.28 8.33 10.55
C ALA A 39 12.67 9.00 9.22
N THR A 40 13.28 10.18 9.23
CA THR A 40 13.77 10.86 8.02
C THR A 40 15.12 10.32 7.55
N ASP A 41 15.94 9.78 8.44
CA ASP A 41 17.25 9.23 8.10
C ASP A 41 17.17 7.79 7.52
N ALA A 42 16.10 7.06 7.78
CA ALA A 42 15.88 5.75 7.20
C ALA A 42 15.68 5.85 5.67
N ALA A 43 16.27 4.93 4.90
CA ALA A 43 16.10 4.89 3.47
C ALA A 43 14.60 4.72 3.10
N LEU A 44 14.16 5.45 2.06
CA LEU A 44 12.80 5.29 1.54
C LEU A 44 12.62 3.86 1.01
N CYS A 45 11.65 3.15 1.55
CA CYS A 45 11.23 1.84 1.08
C CYS A 45 9.74 1.86 0.73
N THR A 46 9.40 1.42 -0.47
CA THR A 46 8.06 1.54 -1.04
C THR A 46 7.56 0.18 -1.54
N ASP A 47 6.24 0.02 -1.67
CA ASP A 47 5.64 -1.10 -2.40
C ASP A 47 5.63 -0.83 -3.91
N ARG A 48 5.79 0.42 -4.32
CA ARG A 48 5.90 0.83 -5.72
C ARG A 48 7.31 0.62 -6.26
N PRO A 49 7.47 0.42 -7.60
CA PRO A 49 6.46 0.48 -8.65
C PRO A 49 5.81 -0.86 -9.02
N THR A 50 6.21 -1.98 -8.44
CA THR A 50 5.82 -3.34 -8.86
C THR A 50 4.55 -3.86 -8.17
N LYS A 51 3.99 -4.97 -8.64
CA LYS A 51 2.84 -5.64 -8.00
C LYS A 51 3.26 -6.41 -6.75
N ALA A 52 4.48 -6.97 -6.74
CA ALA A 52 5.02 -7.56 -5.53
C ALA A 52 5.24 -6.47 -4.47
N ASN A 53 4.54 -6.60 -3.35
CA ASN A 53 4.73 -5.71 -2.20
C ASN A 53 6.12 -5.92 -1.60
N SER A 54 6.73 -4.84 -1.10
CA SER A 54 7.96 -4.93 -0.32
C SER A 54 7.70 -5.52 1.07
N THR A 55 8.75 -6.02 1.72
CA THR A 55 8.69 -6.50 3.10
C THR A 55 8.90 -5.40 4.12
N CYS A 56 9.38 -4.20 3.71
CA CYS A 56 9.66 -3.12 4.64
C CYS A 56 8.40 -2.38 5.06
N THR A 57 8.47 -1.84 6.27
CA THR A 57 7.43 -1.05 6.92
C THR A 57 7.85 0.41 7.00
N VAL A 58 6.89 1.31 7.08
CA VAL A 58 7.15 2.72 7.35
C VAL A 58 7.71 2.87 8.77
N PRO A 59 8.78 3.65 9.00
CA PRO A 59 9.34 3.87 10.34
C PRO A 59 8.31 4.41 11.33
N THR A 60 8.50 4.08 12.60
CA THR A 60 7.61 4.48 13.71
C THR A 60 7.33 5.99 13.69
N GLY A 61 6.04 6.36 13.69
CA GLY A 61 5.57 7.75 13.73
C GLY A 61 5.63 8.50 12.40
N ALA A 62 6.24 7.93 11.36
CA ALA A 62 6.31 8.54 10.04
C ALA A 62 5.04 8.28 9.22
N TRP A 63 4.76 9.18 8.30
CA TRP A 63 3.76 9.04 7.25
C TRP A 63 4.44 8.84 5.90
N GLN A 64 3.86 8.01 5.05
CA GLN A 64 4.32 7.81 3.67
C GLN A 64 3.12 7.76 2.73
N LEU A 65 3.19 8.52 1.65
CA LEU A 65 2.21 8.50 0.56
C LEU A 65 2.83 7.80 -0.64
N GLU A 66 2.15 6.81 -1.17
CA GLU A 66 2.49 6.15 -2.43
C GLU A 66 1.29 6.27 -3.36
N THR A 67 1.48 6.76 -4.58
CA THR A 67 0.35 6.98 -5.50
C THR A 67 0.75 6.86 -6.96
N ASP A 68 -0.16 6.38 -7.80
CA ASP A 68 -0.12 6.74 -9.21
C ASP A 68 -0.37 8.25 -9.35
N ILE A 69 0.42 8.92 -10.16
CA ILE A 69 0.09 10.24 -10.70
C ILE A 69 -0.92 10.05 -11.84
N GLY A 70 -0.75 8.96 -12.58
CA GLY A 70 -1.67 8.49 -13.60
C GLY A 70 -1.37 7.06 -14.00
N SER A 71 -2.42 6.31 -14.31
CA SER A 71 -2.34 4.94 -14.82
C SER A 71 -3.39 4.75 -15.91
N TYR A 72 -3.02 4.03 -16.97
CA TYR A 72 -3.90 3.70 -18.07
C TYR A 72 -3.76 2.22 -18.41
N THR A 73 -4.90 1.54 -18.43
CA THR A 73 -5.01 0.12 -18.79
C THR A 73 -5.89 -0.04 -20.01
N ARG A 74 -5.46 -0.89 -20.93
CA ARG A 74 -6.24 -1.30 -22.09
C ARG A 74 -6.45 -2.80 -22.06
N ASP A 75 -7.70 -3.21 -22.27
CA ASP A 75 -8.15 -4.60 -22.38
C ASP A 75 -9.01 -4.76 -23.64
N SER A 76 -8.54 -5.56 -24.60
CA SER A 76 -9.21 -5.79 -25.88
C SER A 76 -9.71 -7.22 -25.95
N GLN A 77 -11.00 -7.41 -25.66
CA GLN A 77 -11.69 -8.68 -25.84
C GLN A 77 -12.33 -8.78 -27.26
N PRO A 78 -12.73 -9.97 -27.75
CA PRO A 78 -13.26 -10.14 -29.10
C PRO A 78 -14.42 -9.19 -29.46
N GLY A 79 -15.32 -8.89 -28.52
CA GLY A 79 -16.49 -8.01 -28.77
C GLY A 79 -16.37 -6.62 -28.19
N THR A 80 -15.45 -6.40 -27.26
CA THR A 80 -15.40 -5.16 -26.47
C THR A 80 -13.97 -4.74 -26.19
N ARG A 81 -13.72 -3.44 -26.22
CA ARG A 81 -12.49 -2.87 -25.69
C ARG A 81 -12.82 -2.05 -24.44
N VAL A 82 -12.14 -2.35 -23.34
CA VAL A 82 -12.23 -1.61 -22.08
C VAL A 82 -10.94 -0.83 -21.86
N GLU A 83 -11.08 0.44 -21.51
CA GLU A 83 -9.98 1.34 -21.20
C GLU A 83 -10.24 1.90 -19.79
N THR A 84 -9.30 1.68 -18.86
CA THR A 84 -9.39 2.17 -17.49
C THR A 84 -8.27 3.18 -17.23
N ALA A 85 -8.64 4.34 -16.72
CA ALA A 85 -7.68 5.37 -16.31
C ALA A 85 -7.88 5.73 -14.83
N TYR A 86 -6.80 5.67 -14.05
CA TYR A 86 -6.71 6.27 -12.72
C TYR A 86 -6.01 7.62 -12.84
N PHE A 87 -6.62 8.67 -12.31
CA PHE A 87 -5.99 9.99 -12.23
C PHE A 87 -5.13 10.12 -10.99
N THR A 88 -5.44 9.33 -9.96
CA THR A 88 -4.61 9.11 -8.78
C THR A 88 -5.13 7.86 -8.06
N ASN A 89 -4.25 7.16 -7.35
CA ASN A 89 -4.60 5.97 -6.56
C ASN A 89 -3.72 5.93 -5.29
N PRO A 90 -3.94 6.88 -4.35
CA PRO A 90 -3.10 7.01 -3.17
C PRO A 90 -3.26 5.86 -2.18
N THR A 91 -2.12 5.43 -1.66
CA THR A 91 -2.00 4.63 -0.44
C THR A 91 -1.28 5.47 0.60
N LEU A 92 -2.00 5.88 1.62
CA LEU A 92 -1.43 6.57 2.78
C LEU A 92 -1.04 5.52 3.82
N LYS A 93 0.21 5.56 4.26
CA LYS A 93 0.80 4.63 5.22
C LYS A 93 1.23 5.35 6.48
N TYR A 94 1.06 4.71 7.64
CA TYR A 94 1.52 5.21 8.93
C TYR A 94 2.29 4.13 9.69
N GLY A 95 3.53 4.42 10.08
CA GLY A 95 4.35 3.54 10.90
C GLY A 95 3.88 3.51 12.36
N VAL A 96 3.30 2.38 12.77
CA VAL A 96 2.88 2.14 14.16
C VAL A 96 4.07 1.70 15.00
N SER A 97 4.97 0.92 14.41
CA SER A 97 6.25 0.50 14.96
C SER A 97 7.20 0.21 13.80
N ASP A 98 8.48 -0.02 14.08
CA ASP A 98 9.48 -0.35 13.05
C ASP A 98 9.17 -1.64 12.28
N ARG A 99 8.18 -2.40 12.74
CA ARG A 99 7.76 -3.67 12.13
C ARG A 99 6.31 -3.70 11.70
N ILE A 100 5.52 -2.65 11.97
CA ILE A 100 4.09 -2.61 11.65
C ILE A 100 3.73 -1.25 11.10
N ASP A 101 3.09 -1.22 9.94
CA ASP A 101 2.40 -0.04 9.43
C ASP A 101 0.93 -0.33 9.09
N LEU A 102 0.12 0.71 9.13
CA LEU A 102 -1.27 0.72 8.69
C LEU A 102 -1.37 1.49 7.39
N GLN A 103 -2.21 1.02 6.48
CA GLN A 103 -2.32 1.58 5.14
C GLN A 103 -3.80 1.78 4.77
N LEU A 104 -4.09 2.93 4.18
CA LEU A 104 -5.37 3.27 3.57
C LEU A 104 -5.14 3.54 2.08
N ASN A 105 -5.77 2.75 1.20
CA ASN A 105 -5.76 2.98 -0.24
C ASN A 105 -7.16 3.35 -0.72
N TRP A 106 -7.24 4.33 -1.61
CA TRP A 106 -8.47 4.74 -2.26
C TRP A 106 -8.19 5.48 -3.57
N ALA A 107 -8.84 5.08 -4.64
CA ALA A 107 -8.81 5.80 -5.91
C ALA A 107 -9.96 6.82 -5.97
N PRO A 108 -9.71 8.13 -5.72
CA PRO A 108 -10.78 9.13 -5.69
C PRO A 108 -11.41 9.37 -7.06
N GLN A 109 -10.65 9.11 -8.13
CA GLN A 109 -11.11 9.32 -9.50
C GLN A 109 -10.54 8.27 -10.43
N LEU A 110 -11.40 7.36 -10.86
CA LEU A 110 -11.14 6.45 -11.95
C LEU A 110 -12.16 6.65 -13.06
N GLN A 111 -11.78 6.32 -14.28
CA GLN A 111 -12.66 6.33 -15.45
C GLN A 111 -12.54 5.01 -16.19
N VAL A 112 -13.70 4.40 -16.48
CA VAL A 112 -13.80 3.21 -17.32
C VAL A 112 -14.55 3.59 -18.59
N LYS A 113 -13.98 3.26 -19.74
CA LYS A 113 -14.60 3.43 -21.06
C LYS A 113 -14.73 2.06 -21.70
N ALA A 114 -15.92 1.72 -22.15
CA ALA A 114 -16.16 0.52 -22.94
C ALA A 114 -16.55 0.91 -24.36
N THR A 115 -15.99 0.22 -25.36
CA THR A 115 -16.30 0.38 -26.77
C THR A 115 -16.72 -0.96 -27.34
N ASP A 116 -17.95 -1.07 -27.85
CA ASP A 116 -18.38 -2.20 -28.64
C ASP A 116 -17.64 -2.19 -29.99
N ARG A 117 -16.92 -3.24 -30.31
CA ARG A 117 -16.05 -3.29 -31.50
C ARG A 117 -16.80 -3.53 -32.78
N ALA A 118 -18.02 -4.10 -32.73
CA ALA A 118 -18.84 -4.34 -33.90
C ALA A 118 -19.60 -3.09 -34.34
N THR A 119 -20.16 -2.34 -33.38
CA THR A 119 -21.01 -1.18 -33.66
C THR A 119 -20.27 0.16 -33.51
N GLY A 120 -19.13 0.17 -32.81
CA GLY A 120 -18.43 1.39 -32.43
C GLY A 120 -19.11 2.18 -31.30
N ALA A 121 -20.19 1.67 -30.72
CA ALA A 121 -20.89 2.30 -29.59
C ALA A 121 -19.97 2.42 -28.38
N ARG A 122 -20.07 3.56 -27.67
CA ARG A 122 -19.20 3.88 -26.52
C ARG A 122 -20.02 4.18 -25.29
N SER A 123 -19.56 3.69 -24.14
CA SER A 123 -20.03 4.09 -22.82
C SER A 123 -18.84 4.52 -21.96
N SER A 124 -19.11 5.37 -20.98
CA SER A 124 -18.09 5.81 -20.02
C SER A 124 -18.72 6.01 -18.65
N LEU A 125 -18.01 5.56 -17.64
CA LEU A 125 -18.35 5.73 -16.23
C LEU A 125 -17.12 6.25 -15.49
N SER A 126 -17.30 7.19 -14.57
CA SER A 126 -16.19 7.71 -13.75
C SER A 126 -16.66 8.02 -12.33
N GLY A 127 -15.76 7.91 -11.37
CA GLY A 127 -16.05 8.14 -9.95
C GLY A 127 -14.97 7.58 -9.05
N GLY A 128 -15.25 7.54 -7.73
CA GLY A 128 -14.38 6.91 -6.75
C GLY A 128 -14.44 5.38 -6.83
N GLY A 129 -13.31 4.75 -6.54
CA GLY A 129 -13.17 3.31 -6.35
C GLY A 129 -13.43 2.88 -4.90
N ASP A 130 -13.25 1.61 -4.63
CA ASP A 130 -13.35 1.04 -3.28
C ASP A 130 -12.20 1.50 -2.38
N ILE A 131 -12.48 1.52 -1.08
CA ILE A 131 -11.49 1.78 -0.04
C ILE A 131 -10.89 0.43 0.41
N TYR A 132 -9.56 0.41 0.52
CA TYR A 132 -8.83 -0.72 1.10
C TYR A 132 -8.15 -0.29 2.40
N LEU A 133 -8.34 -1.09 3.44
CA LEU A 133 -7.60 -1.01 4.68
C LEU A 133 -6.62 -2.18 4.74
N ARG A 134 -5.36 -1.89 5.02
CA ARG A 134 -4.27 -2.86 5.04
C ARG A 134 -3.45 -2.69 6.32
N MET A 135 -2.81 -3.76 6.74
CA MET A 135 -1.80 -3.73 7.79
C MET A 135 -0.60 -4.55 7.30
N LYS A 136 0.58 -3.96 7.28
CA LYS A 136 1.80 -4.70 7.01
C LYS A 136 2.52 -4.99 8.32
N ALA A 137 2.91 -6.25 8.54
CA ALA A 137 3.69 -6.68 9.69
C ALA A 137 4.92 -7.46 9.22
N ARG A 138 6.12 -6.89 9.39
CA ARG A 138 7.39 -7.57 9.11
C ARG A 138 7.76 -8.40 10.34
N PHE A 139 7.71 -9.71 10.22
CA PHE A 139 7.96 -10.63 11.34
C PHE A 139 9.31 -11.35 11.26
N TYR A 140 9.99 -11.30 10.11
CA TYR A 140 11.34 -11.83 9.94
C TYR A 140 12.20 -10.86 9.15
N GLU A 141 13.44 -10.68 9.57
CA GLU A 141 14.46 -9.86 8.91
C GLU A 141 15.85 -10.38 9.27
N SER A 142 16.70 -10.52 8.26
CA SER A 142 18.12 -10.81 8.34
C SER A 142 18.86 -10.04 7.26
N ASP A 143 20.18 -10.15 7.20
CA ASP A 143 21.00 -9.49 6.16
C ASP A 143 20.68 -9.97 4.74
N THR A 144 20.11 -11.17 4.60
CA THR A 144 19.87 -11.79 3.30
C THR A 144 18.40 -12.04 2.97
N ALA A 145 17.51 -11.98 3.95
CA ALA A 145 16.09 -12.26 3.72
C ALA A 145 15.19 -11.50 4.70
N SER A 146 13.99 -11.18 4.24
CA SER A 146 12.93 -10.61 5.07
C SER A 146 11.56 -11.12 4.65
N VAL A 147 10.62 -11.19 5.60
CA VAL A 147 9.26 -11.67 5.39
C VAL A 147 8.28 -10.77 6.12
N ALA A 148 7.21 -10.41 5.44
CA ALA A 148 6.11 -9.66 6.02
C ALA A 148 4.76 -10.33 5.72
N LEU A 149 3.75 -10.00 6.52
CA LEU A 149 2.35 -10.34 6.30
C LEU A 149 1.58 -9.06 6.02
N LEU A 150 0.70 -9.09 5.02
CA LEU A 150 -0.10 -7.94 4.59
C LEU A 150 -1.57 -8.36 4.43
N PRO A 151 -2.34 -8.55 5.54
CA PRO A 151 -3.78 -8.69 5.46
C PRO A 151 -4.44 -7.38 5.01
N PHE A 152 -5.55 -7.52 4.28
CA PHE A 152 -6.34 -6.38 3.85
C PHE A 152 -7.84 -6.70 3.80
N VAL A 153 -8.63 -5.65 3.83
CA VAL A 153 -10.08 -5.67 3.58
C VAL A 153 -10.44 -4.55 2.61
N LYS A 154 -11.29 -4.87 1.64
CA LYS A 154 -11.93 -3.95 0.70
C LYS A 154 -13.33 -3.65 1.19
N ALA A 155 -13.65 -2.37 1.39
CA ALA A 155 -15.01 -1.91 1.67
C ALA A 155 -15.72 -1.51 0.36
N PRO A 156 -17.00 -1.88 0.17
CA PRO A 156 -17.76 -1.56 -1.03
C PRO A 156 -18.20 -0.09 -1.04
N THR A 157 -17.28 0.81 -1.35
CA THR A 157 -17.48 2.27 -1.34
C THR A 157 -17.39 2.90 -2.71
N ALA A 158 -17.11 2.10 -3.74
CA ALA A 158 -17.02 2.58 -5.10
C ALA A 158 -18.35 3.15 -5.59
N ARG A 159 -18.28 4.06 -6.55
CA ARG A 159 -19.47 4.48 -7.29
C ARG A 159 -20.10 3.25 -7.95
N THR A 160 -21.42 3.14 -7.86
CA THR A 160 -22.21 2.08 -8.53
C THR A 160 -21.76 1.85 -9.97
N GLY A 161 -21.42 0.60 -10.28
CA GLY A 161 -20.90 0.16 -11.58
C GLY A 161 -19.38 0.29 -11.73
N LEU A 162 -18.64 0.82 -10.75
CA LEU A 162 -17.18 0.83 -10.69
C LEU A 162 -16.62 -0.18 -9.69
N GLY A 163 -17.43 -0.67 -8.76
CA GLY A 163 -17.15 -1.76 -7.84
C GLY A 163 -18.19 -2.87 -8.01
N ASN A 164 -18.09 -3.90 -7.18
CA ASN A 164 -19.02 -5.02 -7.11
C ASN A 164 -19.98 -4.97 -5.92
N ASP A 165 -19.98 -3.86 -5.17
CA ASP A 165 -20.82 -3.59 -4.00
C ASP A 165 -20.67 -4.65 -2.87
N GLU A 166 -19.53 -5.38 -2.85
CA GLU A 166 -19.28 -6.48 -1.93
C GLU A 166 -18.00 -6.25 -1.08
N TRP A 167 -18.05 -6.70 0.18
CA TRP A 167 -16.86 -6.79 1.01
C TRP A 167 -15.96 -7.92 0.52
N GLU A 168 -14.69 -7.64 0.35
CA GLU A 168 -13.67 -8.60 -0.05
C GLU A 168 -12.42 -8.41 0.81
N GLY A 169 -11.49 -9.33 0.75
CA GLY A 169 -10.26 -9.21 1.48
C GLY A 169 -9.28 -10.30 1.14
N GLY A 170 -8.09 -10.20 1.67
CA GLY A 170 -7.04 -11.16 1.38
C GLY A 170 -5.84 -11.01 2.31
N VAL A 171 -4.84 -11.83 2.05
CA VAL A 171 -3.57 -11.82 2.76
C VAL A 171 -2.44 -12.05 1.76
N ALA A 172 -1.53 -11.08 1.66
CA ALA A 172 -0.28 -11.25 0.94
C ALA A 172 0.86 -11.60 1.91
N LEU A 173 1.82 -12.38 1.43
CA LEU A 173 3.03 -12.79 2.18
C LEU A 173 4.28 -12.43 1.36
N PRO A 174 4.68 -11.17 1.29
CA PRO A 174 5.92 -10.80 0.60
C PRO A 174 7.14 -11.40 1.31
N ILE A 175 8.02 -12.00 0.49
CA ILE A 175 9.28 -12.62 0.91
C ILE A 175 10.38 -12.03 0.03
N ASN A 176 11.33 -11.34 0.61
CA ASN A 176 12.44 -10.73 -0.12
C ASN A 176 13.75 -11.41 0.20
N PHE A 177 14.59 -11.61 -0.82
CA PHE A 177 15.96 -12.09 -0.72
C PHE A 177 16.93 -11.07 -1.31
N VAL A 178 17.97 -10.76 -0.57
CA VAL A 178 19.12 -9.98 -1.05
C VAL A 178 20.09 -10.94 -1.70
N LEU A 179 20.31 -10.76 -2.99
CA LEU A 179 21.20 -11.61 -3.78
C LEU A 179 22.57 -10.92 -3.99
N PRO A 180 23.60 -11.66 -4.44
CA PRO A 180 24.89 -11.06 -4.79
C PRO A 180 24.73 -9.91 -5.81
N ASN A 181 25.69 -8.98 -5.82
CA ASN A 181 25.73 -7.82 -6.71
C ASN A 181 24.49 -6.89 -6.56
N SER A 182 23.94 -6.79 -5.35
CA SER A 182 22.80 -5.91 -5.03
C SER A 182 21.50 -6.24 -5.78
N PHE A 183 21.34 -7.44 -6.32
CA PHE A 183 20.05 -7.88 -6.80
C PHE A 183 19.11 -8.14 -5.61
N SER A 184 17.83 -7.85 -5.79
CA SER A 184 16.75 -8.16 -4.85
C SER A 184 15.71 -9.02 -5.55
N LEU A 185 15.38 -10.17 -4.96
CA LEU A 185 14.36 -11.09 -5.46
C LEU A 185 13.20 -11.13 -4.47
N THR A 186 12.01 -10.75 -4.92
CA THR A 186 10.80 -10.76 -4.09
C THR A 186 9.80 -11.76 -4.64
N PHE A 187 9.27 -12.62 -3.77
CA PHE A 187 8.11 -13.46 -4.00
C PHE A 187 6.91 -12.85 -3.28
N GLY A 188 5.78 -12.73 -3.96
CA GLY A 188 4.54 -12.15 -3.42
C GLY A 188 3.35 -13.10 -3.59
N PRO A 189 3.31 -14.25 -2.88
CA PRO A 189 2.08 -15.04 -2.82
C PRO A 189 1.00 -14.29 -2.05
N GLU A 190 -0.24 -14.38 -2.55
CA GLU A 190 -1.41 -13.75 -1.97
C GLU A 190 -2.63 -14.65 -2.15
N VAL A 191 -3.50 -14.67 -1.16
CA VAL A 191 -4.77 -15.37 -1.18
C VAL A 191 -5.88 -14.38 -0.91
N ASP A 192 -6.83 -14.28 -1.83
CA ASP A 192 -7.99 -13.40 -1.72
C ASP A 192 -9.28 -14.18 -1.55
N TRP A 193 -10.21 -13.61 -0.79
CA TRP A 193 -11.61 -14.03 -0.68
C TRP A 193 -12.47 -13.00 -1.41
N LEU A 194 -12.91 -13.36 -2.60
CA LEU A 194 -13.66 -12.52 -3.50
C LEU A 194 -15.14 -12.92 -3.50
N ALA A 195 -16.02 -12.01 -3.85
CA ALA A 195 -17.42 -12.29 -4.05
C ALA A 195 -17.63 -13.10 -5.33
N ASP A 196 -18.53 -14.08 -5.29
CA ASP A 196 -18.96 -14.80 -6.47
C ASP A 196 -19.64 -13.85 -7.46
N SER A 197 -19.43 -14.07 -8.74
CA SER A 197 -19.96 -13.19 -9.79
C SER A 197 -21.50 -13.15 -9.84
N ASP A 198 -22.17 -14.16 -9.25
CA ASP A 198 -23.61 -14.22 -9.09
C ASP A 198 -24.12 -13.66 -7.75
N GLY A 199 -23.21 -13.19 -6.88
CA GLY A 199 -23.52 -12.65 -5.55
C GLY A 199 -23.94 -13.69 -4.51
N SER A 200 -23.82 -14.99 -4.78
CA SER A 200 -24.34 -16.05 -3.90
C SER A 200 -23.38 -16.44 -2.77
N GLY A 201 -22.09 -16.11 -2.88
CA GLY A 201 -21.09 -16.54 -1.92
C GLY A 201 -19.73 -15.88 -2.10
N LYS A 202 -18.69 -16.59 -1.69
CA LYS A 202 -17.30 -16.16 -1.81
C LYS A 202 -16.44 -17.31 -2.33
N HIS A 203 -15.44 -16.97 -3.13
CA HIS A 203 -14.46 -17.91 -3.64
C HIS A 203 -13.04 -17.41 -3.39
N VAL A 204 -12.06 -18.24 -3.69
CA VAL A 204 -10.65 -17.95 -3.51
C VAL A 204 -10.00 -17.57 -4.84
N ALA A 205 -9.22 -16.49 -4.82
CA ALA A 205 -8.23 -16.24 -5.86
C ALA A 205 -6.82 -16.42 -5.28
N LEU A 206 -5.92 -16.98 -6.09
CA LEU A 206 -4.50 -17.16 -5.78
C LEU A 206 -3.69 -16.22 -6.65
N ILE A 207 -2.98 -15.30 -6.03
CA ILE A 207 -2.13 -14.34 -6.72
C ILE A 207 -0.68 -14.66 -6.40
N ASN A 208 0.21 -14.51 -7.39
CA ASN A 208 1.63 -14.63 -7.20
C ASN A 208 2.37 -13.58 -8.02
N ALA A 209 3.40 -12.99 -7.45
CA ALA A 209 4.35 -12.16 -8.16
C ALA A 209 5.77 -12.61 -7.87
N ILE A 210 6.64 -12.58 -8.88
CA ILE A 210 8.08 -12.81 -8.74
C ILE A 210 8.76 -11.61 -9.36
N ASN A 211 9.42 -10.82 -8.53
CA ASN A 211 10.07 -9.58 -8.90
C ASN A 211 11.58 -9.70 -8.72
N LEU A 212 12.34 -9.29 -9.72
CA LEU A 212 13.79 -9.14 -9.66
C LEU A 212 14.12 -7.67 -9.90
N ALA A 213 14.71 -7.03 -8.90
CA ALA A 213 15.10 -5.63 -8.92
C ALA A 213 16.64 -5.48 -8.81
N HIS A 214 17.16 -4.40 -9.39
CA HIS A 214 18.57 -4.05 -9.30
C HIS A 214 18.78 -2.53 -9.34
N PRO A 215 19.59 -1.95 -8.43
CA PRO A 215 20.01 -0.56 -8.52
C PRO A 215 21.05 -0.39 -9.63
N LEU A 216 20.72 0.39 -10.65
CA LEU A 216 21.67 0.75 -11.73
C LEU A 216 22.63 1.85 -11.28
N THR A 217 22.16 2.74 -10.40
CA THR A 217 22.94 3.79 -9.76
C THR A 217 22.47 3.98 -8.32
N SER A 218 23.07 4.89 -7.57
CA SER A 218 22.59 5.25 -6.22
C SER A 218 21.18 5.85 -6.20
N LYS A 219 20.65 6.27 -7.36
CA LYS A 219 19.32 6.91 -7.46
C LYS A 219 18.34 6.19 -8.38
N LEU A 220 18.83 5.40 -9.33
CA LEU A 220 18.02 4.71 -10.33
C LEU A 220 18.03 3.21 -10.07
N SER A 221 16.86 2.61 -9.93
CA SER A 221 16.65 1.17 -9.90
C SER A 221 15.71 0.74 -11.02
N MET A 222 15.87 -0.50 -11.47
CA MET A 222 14.95 -1.17 -12.39
C MET A 222 14.47 -2.49 -11.81
N ALA A 223 13.31 -2.90 -12.25
CA ALA A 223 12.71 -4.18 -11.88
C ALA A 223 12.05 -4.83 -13.09
N VAL A 224 12.10 -6.16 -13.11
CA VAL A 224 11.28 -7.01 -13.99
C VAL A 224 10.47 -7.94 -13.11
N GLU A 225 9.23 -8.21 -13.52
CA GLU A 225 8.32 -9.00 -12.72
C GLU A 225 7.50 -9.93 -13.62
N VAL A 226 7.17 -11.10 -13.12
CA VAL A 226 6.11 -11.95 -13.66
C VAL A 226 5.03 -12.07 -12.60
N TRP A 227 3.78 -11.97 -13.04
CA TRP A 227 2.62 -11.99 -12.18
C TRP A 227 1.57 -12.96 -12.69
N SER A 228 0.82 -13.57 -11.77
CA SER A 228 -0.31 -14.44 -12.08
C SER A 228 -1.44 -14.24 -11.09
N SER A 229 -2.67 -14.44 -11.57
CA SER A 229 -3.89 -14.54 -10.75
C SER A 229 -4.71 -15.71 -11.25
N ILE A 230 -5.11 -16.61 -10.34
CA ILE A 230 -6.01 -17.72 -10.61
C ILE A 230 -7.25 -17.50 -9.75
N ASN A 231 -8.26 -16.88 -10.34
CA ASN A 231 -9.54 -16.59 -9.71
C ASN A 231 -10.49 -17.78 -9.95
N ARG A 232 -10.90 -18.45 -8.87
CA ARG A 232 -11.72 -19.68 -8.90
C ARG A 232 -13.20 -19.39 -8.64
N ASP A 233 -13.76 -18.43 -9.40
CA ASP A 233 -15.19 -18.16 -9.35
C ASP A 233 -15.99 -19.41 -9.74
N PRO A 234 -17.07 -19.77 -9.00
CA PRO A 234 -17.91 -20.93 -9.34
C PRO A 234 -18.48 -20.92 -10.75
N ALA A 235 -18.72 -19.74 -11.34
CA ALA A 235 -19.19 -19.61 -12.71
C ALA A 235 -18.10 -19.93 -13.74
N GLN A 236 -16.86 -19.55 -13.47
CA GLN A 236 -15.69 -19.84 -14.30
C GLN A 236 -14.37 -19.57 -13.58
N THR A 237 -13.34 -20.37 -13.84
CA THR A 237 -11.99 -20.04 -13.44
C THR A 237 -11.40 -19.03 -14.43
N ILE A 238 -10.86 -17.92 -13.92
CA ILE A 238 -10.18 -16.89 -14.72
C ILE A 238 -8.71 -16.93 -14.36
N GLU A 239 -7.87 -17.21 -15.33
CA GLU A 239 -6.42 -17.22 -15.19
C GLU A 239 -5.81 -16.03 -15.93
N GLN A 240 -5.01 -15.25 -15.24
CA GLN A 240 -4.34 -14.06 -15.78
C GLN A 240 -2.84 -14.15 -15.51
N TYR A 241 -2.05 -13.71 -16.48
CA TYR A 241 -0.60 -13.70 -16.41
C TYR A 241 -0.05 -12.43 -17.05
N SER A 242 0.94 -11.78 -16.44
CA SER A 242 1.64 -10.64 -17.05
C SER A 242 3.15 -10.73 -16.87
N ALA A 243 3.86 -10.06 -17.78
CA ALA A 243 5.27 -9.72 -17.65
C ALA A 243 5.38 -8.20 -17.54
N ASP A 244 6.12 -7.73 -16.53
CA ASP A 244 6.10 -6.35 -16.12
C ASP A 244 7.53 -5.80 -16.06
N ILE A 245 7.67 -4.52 -16.35
CA ILE A 245 8.93 -3.78 -16.22
C ILE A 245 8.68 -2.44 -15.53
N ALA A 246 9.59 -2.05 -14.66
CA ALA A 246 9.48 -0.78 -13.96
C ALA A 246 10.85 -0.16 -13.68
N ALA A 247 10.84 1.16 -13.48
CA ALA A 247 11.98 1.92 -13.02
C ALA A 247 11.55 2.90 -11.93
N ALA A 248 12.44 3.11 -10.95
CA ALA A 248 12.25 4.07 -9.88
C ALA A 248 13.47 4.98 -9.76
N TYR A 249 13.23 6.27 -9.55
CA TYR A 249 14.27 7.29 -9.42
C TYR A 249 14.09 8.08 -8.12
N LEU A 250 15.09 8.03 -7.25
CA LEU A 250 15.15 8.82 -6.02
C LEU A 250 15.53 10.26 -6.35
N LEU A 251 14.59 11.19 -6.24
CA LEU A 251 14.87 12.64 -6.32
C LEU A 251 15.67 13.11 -5.11
N ASN A 252 15.28 12.64 -3.93
CA ASN A 252 15.98 12.81 -2.66
C ASN A 252 15.70 11.60 -1.74
N PRO A 253 16.29 11.48 -0.54
CA PRO A 253 16.11 10.33 0.34
C PRO A 253 14.66 10.02 0.73
N LEU A 254 13.74 10.98 0.62
CA LEU A 254 12.33 10.86 1.03
C LEU A 254 11.35 10.89 -0.15
N LEU A 255 11.81 11.10 -1.39
CA LEU A 255 10.95 11.24 -2.56
C LEU A 255 11.47 10.41 -3.74
N GLN A 256 10.64 9.49 -4.20
CA GLN A 256 10.84 8.67 -5.38
C GLN A 256 9.79 9.02 -6.44
N LEU A 257 10.20 9.05 -7.69
CA LEU A 257 9.33 8.94 -8.86
C LEU A 257 9.49 7.56 -9.48
N ASP A 258 8.44 7.03 -10.07
CA ASP A 258 8.49 5.74 -10.72
C ASP A 258 7.63 5.70 -11.99
N VAL A 259 7.96 4.76 -12.86
CA VAL A 259 7.24 4.45 -14.08
C VAL A 259 7.27 2.95 -14.31
N GLY A 260 6.20 2.40 -14.87
CA GLY A 260 6.18 1.00 -15.25
C GLY A 260 5.16 0.68 -16.33
N ALA A 261 5.28 -0.54 -16.84
CA ALA A 261 4.38 -1.13 -17.81
C ALA A 261 4.19 -2.62 -17.50
N ASN A 262 2.95 -3.07 -17.61
CA ASN A 262 2.54 -4.47 -17.47
C ASN A 262 1.98 -4.93 -18.81
N PHE A 263 2.35 -6.12 -19.25
CA PHE A 263 1.93 -6.70 -20.53
C PHE A 263 1.24 -8.04 -20.28
N GLY A 264 0.00 -8.16 -20.71
CA GLY A 264 -0.78 -9.40 -20.62
C GLY A 264 -0.15 -10.51 -21.48
N LEU A 265 -0.10 -11.72 -20.92
CA LEU A 265 0.47 -12.89 -21.58
C LEU A 265 -0.61 -13.86 -22.10
N ASN A 266 -1.87 -13.59 -21.82
CA ASN A 266 -3.01 -14.35 -22.35
C ASN A 266 -4.24 -13.46 -22.56
N ASP A 267 -5.25 -13.97 -23.27
CA ASP A 267 -6.46 -13.23 -23.65
C ASP A 267 -7.37 -12.85 -22.46
N ARG A 268 -7.10 -13.35 -21.26
CA ARG A 268 -7.85 -13.02 -20.03
C ARG A 268 -7.20 -11.89 -19.23
N THR A 269 -5.97 -11.54 -19.56
CA THR A 269 -5.23 -10.44 -18.95
C THR A 269 -5.37 -9.19 -19.83
N PRO A 270 -5.53 -7.99 -19.25
CA PRO A 270 -5.49 -6.76 -20.04
C PRO A 270 -4.26 -6.70 -20.94
N ASP A 271 -4.41 -6.19 -22.17
CA ASP A 271 -3.32 -6.14 -23.16
C ASP A 271 -2.08 -5.46 -22.60
N ALA A 272 -2.30 -4.28 -22.00
CA ALA A 272 -1.23 -3.50 -21.39
C ALA A 272 -1.75 -2.51 -20.36
N GLN A 273 -0.92 -2.22 -19.38
CA GLN A 273 -1.06 -1.10 -18.46
C GLN A 273 0.24 -0.31 -18.47
N VAL A 274 0.12 1.02 -18.43
CA VAL A 274 1.24 1.93 -18.20
C VAL A 274 0.91 2.87 -17.04
N TYR A 275 1.90 3.21 -16.23
CA TYR A 275 1.69 4.09 -15.09
C TYR A 275 2.93 4.93 -14.77
N VAL A 276 2.68 6.07 -14.16
CA VAL A 276 3.67 6.94 -13.55
C VAL A 276 3.22 7.20 -12.13
N GLY A 277 4.12 7.14 -11.18
CA GLY A 277 3.78 7.34 -9.79
C GLY A 277 4.87 8.00 -8.98
N MET A 278 4.56 8.14 -7.70
CA MET A 278 5.48 8.71 -6.72
C MET A 278 5.30 8.06 -5.36
N SER A 279 6.37 8.10 -4.56
CA SER A 279 6.36 7.76 -3.15
C SER A 279 7.07 8.86 -2.37
N HIS A 280 6.44 9.37 -1.31
CA HIS A 280 6.98 10.42 -0.47
C HIS A 280 6.75 10.10 1.00
N ARG A 281 7.83 10.19 1.81
CA ARG A 281 7.78 10.10 3.27
C ARG A 281 7.90 11.50 3.87
N PHE A 282 7.14 11.80 4.93
CA PHE A 282 7.09 13.10 5.62
C PHE A 282 6.75 12.92 7.10
#